data_7d6b20bc8670b4d0af8d9ef7a012faa4
#
_entry.id   7d6b20bc8670b4d0af8d9ef7a012faa4
#
_cell.length_a   1.000
_cell.length_b   1.000
_cell.length_c   1.000
_cell.angle_alpha   90.00
_cell.angle_beta   90.00
_cell.angle_gamma   90.00
#
_symmetry.space_group_name_H-M   'P 1'
#
loop_
_entity.id
_entity.type
_entity.pdbx_description
1 polymer ?
#
loop_
_entity_poly.entity_id
_entity_poly.type
_entity_poly.pdbx_seq_one_letter_code
_entity_poly.pdbx_strand_id
1 'polypeptide(L)'
;MSKLGIITKGIIKENPTFVLVLGMCPTLGTTTSAINGMGMGLATMVVLILSNMVISAVAPLIPDKVRIPSYIVIIAAFVTAVQFIMQAYVPDLYATLGLFIPLIVVNCIVLGRAEAFANKNSILDSALDGIGIGLGFTISLTAIGFMRELLGDLAIFGNKLIDADGMIAFILAPGAFLVLGYLMVLFNKIKAK
;
A
#
# COMPACT_ATOMS: atom_id res chain seq x y z
N MET A 1 -18.68 13.61 10.01
CA MET A 1 -18.52 12.15 10.12
C MET A 1 -17.75 11.86 11.39
N SER A 2 -18.05 10.78 12.13
CA SER A 2 -17.25 10.44 13.30
C SER A 2 -15.84 10.06 12.85
N LYS A 3 -14.82 10.49 13.61
CA LYS A 3 -13.38 10.25 13.26
C LYS A 3 -13.06 8.75 13.12
N LEU A 4 -13.70 7.90 13.92
CA LEU A 4 -13.60 6.44 13.80
C LEU A 4 -14.21 5.91 12.48
N GLY A 5 -15.26 6.57 11.99
CA GLY A 5 -15.90 6.18 10.73
C GLY A 5 -15.00 6.36 9.51
N ILE A 6 -14.07 7.31 9.53
CA ILE A 6 -13.10 7.53 8.43
C ILE A 6 -12.12 6.36 8.36
N ILE A 7 -11.60 5.91 9.49
CA ILE A 7 -10.64 4.78 9.55
C ILE A 7 -11.30 3.47 9.11
N THR A 8 -12.48 3.17 9.66
CA THR A 8 -13.21 1.93 9.34
C THR A 8 -13.65 1.88 7.87
N LYS A 9 -13.99 3.06 7.31
CA LYS A 9 -14.33 3.21 5.90
C LYS A 9 -13.15 2.81 5.00
N GLY A 10 -11.93 3.26 5.33
CA GLY A 10 -10.70 2.93 4.58
C GLY A 10 -10.35 1.45 4.59
N ILE A 11 -10.60 0.76 5.70
CA ILE A 11 -10.25 -0.67 5.84
C ILE A 11 -11.24 -1.57 5.08
N ILE A 12 -12.55 -1.33 5.19
CA ILE A 12 -13.58 -2.26 4.71
C ILE A 12 -14.30 -1.73 3.46
N LYS A 13 -14.84 -0.50 3.53
CA LYS A 13 -15.70 0.04 2.45
C LYS A 13 -14.91 0.55 1.26
N GLU A 14 -13.79 1.20 1.51
CA GLU A 14 -12.89 1.80 0.51
C GLU A 14 -11.50 1.14 0.58
N ASN A 15 -11.46 -0.20 0.74
CA ASN A 15 -10.18 -0.92 0.69
C ASN A 15 -9.50 -0.65 -0.65
N PRO A 16 -8.25 -0.10 -0.65
CA PRO A 16 -7.63 0.35 -1.88
C PRO A 16 -7.38 -0.78 -2.88
N THR A 17 -6.98 -1.96 -2.40
CA THR A 17 -6.63 -3.08 -3.28
C THR A 17 -7.84 -3.88 -3.72
N PHE A 18 -8.75 -4.25 -2.80
CA PHE A 18 -9.85 -5.16 -3.10
C PHE A 18 -11.12 -4.46 -3.61
N VAL A 19 -11.30 -3.18 -3.32
CA VAL A 19 -12.49 -2.42 -3.73
C VAL A 19 -12.17 -1.40 -4.81
N LEU A 20 -11.14 -0.58 -4.60
CA LEU A 20 -10.76 0.47 -5.55
C LEU A 20 -9.83 -0.02 -6.66
N VAL A 21 -9.21 -1.20 -6.50
CA VAL A 21 -8.25 -1.78 -7.44
C VAL A 21 -7.09 -0.82 -7.72
N LEU A 22 -6.65 -0.09 -6.68
CA LEU A 22 -5.54 0.84 -6.73
C LEU A 22 -4.28 0.24 -6.10
N GLY A 23 -3.11 0.74 -6.49
CA GLY A 23 -1.84 0.26 -5.95
C GLY A 23 -1.42 -1.12 -6.42
N MET A 24 -1.80 -1.51 -7.63
CA MET A 24 -1.49 -2.83 -8.18
C MET A 24 0.01 -3.03 -8.43
N CYS A 25 0.75 -1.96 -8.78
CA CYS A 25 2.18 -2.07 -9.08
C CYS A 25 2.98 -2.65 -7.91
N PRO A 26 2.94 -2.09 -6.69
CA PRO A 26 3.60 -2.71 -5.55
C PRO A 26 2.93 -4.03 -5.14
N THR A 27 1.62 -4.17 -5.31
CA THR A 27 0.91 -5.41 -4.99
C THR A 27 1.45 -6.60 -5.77
N LEU A 28 1.76 -6.45 -7.03
CA LEU A 28 2.29 -7.53 -7.87
C LEU A 28 3.78 -7.76 -7.65
N GLY A 29 4.55 -6.69 -7.43
CA GLY A 29 6.01 -6.74 -7.34
C GLY A 29 6.54 -7.16 -5.98
N THR A 30 5.93 -6.70 -4.89
CA THR A 30 6.49 -6.88 -3.53
C THR A 30 5.88 -8.03 -2.73
N THR A 31 4.76 -8.59 -3.17
CA THR A 31 4.05 -9.65 -2.43
C THR A 31 4.59 -11.06 -2.67
N THR A 32 5.86 -11.20 -2.98
CA THR A 32 6.52 -12.52 -3.06
C THR A 32 6.66 -13.18 -1.69
N SER A 33 6.74 -12.38 -0.61
CA SER A 33 6.71 -12.81 0.79
C SER A 33 5.76 -11.94 1.59
N ALA A 34 5.17 -12.51 2.64
CA ALA A 34 4.28 -11.80 3.56
C ALA A 34 5.01 -10.64 4.28
N ILE A 35 6.28 -10.85 4.65
CA ILE A 35 7.13 -9.84 5.31
C ILE A 35 7.37 -8.64 4.38
N ASN A 36 7.69 -8.90 3.12
CA ASN A 36 7.91 -7.85 2.12
C ASN A 36 6.62 -7.05 1.86
N GLY A 37 5.48 -7.74 1.76
CA GLY A 37 4.17 -7.11 1.61
C GLY A 37 3.82 -6.21 2.80
N MET A 38 4.07 -6.68 4.02
CA MET A 38 3.85 -5.89 5.24
C MET A 38 4.79 -4.67 5.32
N GLY A 39 6.08 -4.86 5.05
CA GLY A 39 7.06 -3.78 5.04
C GLY A 39 6.72 -2.67 4.03
N MET A 40 6.35 -3.06 2.81
CA MET A 40 5.93 -2.12 1.77
C MET A 40 4.63 -1.40 2.13
N GLY A 41 3.66 -2.12 2.73
CA GLY A 41 2.41 -1.54 3.19
C GLY A 41 2.63 -0.49 4.27
N LEU A 42 3.46 -0.78 5.28
CA LEU A 42 3.81 0.16 6.35
C LEU A 42 4.56 1.38 5.82
N ALA A 43 5.54 1.20 4.93
CA ALA A 43 6.25 2.30 4.29
C ALA A 43 5.29 3.22 3.53
N THR A 44 4.39 2.64 2.74
CA THR A 44 3.36 3.40 2.02
C THR A 44 2.40 4.13 2.97
N MET A 45 2.02 3.51 4.09
CA MET A 45 1.16 4.13 5.09
C MET A 45 1.81 5.38 5.70
N VAL A 46 3.09 5.31 6.09
CA VAL A 46 3.83 6.45 6.65
C VAL A 46 3.90 7.58 5.63
N VAL A 47 4.28 7.30 4.39
CA VAL A 47 4.32 8.30 3.31
C VAL A 47 2.94 8.91 3.09
N LEU A 48 1.87 8.09 3.07
CA LEU A 48 0.50 8.55 2.85
C LEU A 48 0.02 9.52 3.93
N ILE A 49 0.31 9.21 5.20
CA ILE A 49 -0.05 10.08 6.32
C ILE A 49 0.66 11.43 6.20
N LEU A 50 1.99 11.41 6.06
CA LEU A 50 2.80 12.63 6.01
C LEU A 50 2.47 13.48 4.77
N SER A 51 2.38 12.85 3.61
CA SER A 51 2.04 13.56 2.38
C SER A 51 0.64 14.17 2.40
N ASN A 52 -0.37 13.44 2.89
CA ASN A 52 -1.73 13.95 3.01
C ASN A 52 -1.82 15.14 3.96
N MET A 53 -1.09 15.12 5.08
CA MET A 53 -1.04 16.26 6.01
C MET A 53 -0.46 17.51 5.37
N VAL A 54 0.68 17.37 4.69
CA VAL A 54 1.35 18.51 4.04
C VAL A 54 0.56 19.00 2.84
N ILE A 55 0.02 18.11 2.02
CA ILE A 55 -0.81 18.47 0.87
C ILE A 55 -2.06 19.22 1.33
N SER A 56 -2.74 18.77 2.40
CA SER A 56 -3.89 19.47 2.96
C SER A 56 -3.54 20.88 3.46
N ALA A 57 -2.32 21.08 3.99
CA ALA A 57 -1.86 22.39 4.45
C ALA A 57 -1.51 23.35 3.27
N VAL A 58 -0.94 22.82 2.18
CA VAL A 58 -0.41 23.58 1.06
C VAL A 58 -1.43 23.70 -0.10
N ALA A 59 -2.47 22.86 -0.10
CA ALA A 59 -3.50 22.84 -1.15
C ALA A 59 -4.04 24.22 -1.56
N PRO A 60 -4.37 25.14 -0.62
CA PRO A 60 -4.90 26.47 -0.98
C PRO A 60 -3.88 27.36 -1.71
N LEU A 61 -2.58 27.06 -1.62
CA LEU A 61 -1.52 27.83 -2.29
C LEU A 61 -1.23 27.36 -3.71
N ILE A 62 -1.63 26.13 -4.07
CA ILE A 62 -1.28 25.51 -5.35
C ILE A 62 -2.37 25.76 -6.38
N PRO A 63 -2.06 26.43 -7.52
CA PRO A 63 -3.00 26.63 -8.62
C PRO A 63 -3.38 25.28 -9.27
N ASP A 64 -4.62 25.16 -9.74
CA ASP A 64 -5.17 23.92 -10.32
C ASP A 64 -4.35 23.34 -11.49
N LYS A 65 -3.72 24.23 -12.29
CA LYS A 65 -2.95 23.83 -13.48
C LYS A 65 -1.67 23.02 -13.16
N VAL A 66 -1.08 23.21 -11.97
CA VAL A 66 0.19 22.57 -11.56
C VAL A 66 0.03 21.69 -10.33
N ARG A 67 -1.19 21.32 -9.99
CA ARG A 67 -1.52 20.57 -8.77
C ARG A 67 -0.86 19.20 -8.72
N ILE A 68 -1.03 18.39 -9.76
CA ILE A 68 -0.48 17.01 -9.78
C ILE A 68 1.05 17.02 -9.73
N PRO A 69 1.81 17.80 -10.54
CA PRO A 69 3.26 17.87 -10.40
C PRO A 69 3.73 18.31 -9.02
N SER A 70 3.04 19.26 -8.38
CA SER A 70 3.39 19.72 -7.03
C SER A 70 3.22 18.63 -5.99
N TYR A 71 2.15 17.84 -6.07
CA TYR A 71 1.94 16.71 -5.16
C TYR A 71 3.01 15.64 -5.33
N ILE A 72 3.43 15.34 -6.55
CA ILE A 72 4.50 14.37 -6.82
C ILE A 72 5.80 14.81 -6.16
N VAL A 73 6.16 16.09 -6.20
CA VAL A 73 7.37 16.62 -5.55
C VAL A 73 7.31 16.46 -4.03
N ILE A 74 6.17 16.77 -3.40
CA ILE A 74 5.97 16.61 -1.97
C ILE A 74 6.08 15.13 -1.57
N ILE A 75 5.41 14.26 -2.30
CA ILE A 75 5.44 12.81 -2.04
C ILE A 75 6.86 12.27 -2.22
N ALA A 76 7.58 12.69 -3.27
CA ALA A 76 8.96 12.27 -3.53
C ALA A 76 9.90 12.65 -2.39
N ALA A 77 9.76 13.83 -1.80
CA ALA A 77 10.56 14.25 -0.65
C ALA A 77 10.35 13.29 0.55
N PHE A 78 9.11 12.93 0.87
CA PHE A 78 8.82 11.99 1.96
C PHE A 78 9.28 10.57 1.64
N VAL A 79 9.12 10.10 0.42
CA VAL A 79 9.59 8.77 0.01
C VAL A 79 11.11 8.68 0.14
N THR A 80 11.84 9.72 -0.26
CA THR A 80 13.30 9.77 -0.10
C THR A 80 13.71 9.74 1.38
N ALA A 81 13.01 10.49 2.24
CA ALA A 81 13.25 10.45 3.67
C ALA A 81 13.02 9.06 4.27
N VAL A 82 11.90 8.40 3.92
CA VAL A 82 11.60 7.03 4.35
C VAL A 82 12.64 6.04 3.82
N GLN A 83 13.10 6.22 2.58
CA GLN A 83 14.15 5.39 1.98
C GLN A 83 15.46 5.45 2.80
N PHE A 84 15.92 6.64 3.17
CA PHE A 84 17.10 6.79 4.01
C PHE A 84 16.92 6.19 5.41
N ILE A 85 15.74 6.36 6.02
CA ILE A 85 15.43 5.77 7.32
C ILE A 85 15.47 4.24 7.22
N MET A 86 14.85 3.64 6.20
CA MET A 86 14.87 2.20 6.00
C MET A 86 16.29 1.67 5.75
N GLN A 87 17.10 2.38 4.98
CA GLN A 87 18.49 2.01 4.72
C GLN A 87 19.33 2.02 6.00
N ALA A 88 19.06 2.94 6.92
CA ALA A 88 19.80 3.06 8.18
C ALA A 88 19.39 2.02 9.23
N TYR A 89 18.08 1.72 9.35
CA TYR A 89 17.55 0.91 10.45
C TYR A 89 17.23 -0.54 10.07
N VAL A 90 16.88 -0.81 8.82
CA VAL A 90 16.45 -2.14 8.35
C VAL A 90 17.10 -2.46 7.00
N PRO A 91 18.44 -2.64 6.95
CA PRO A 91 19.14 -2.85 5.69
C PRO A 91 18.72 -4.12 4.95
N ASP A 92 18.37 -5.19 5.66
CA ASP A 92 17.93 -6.46 5.03
C ASP A 92 16.63 -6.29 4.24
N LEU A 93 15.66 -5.59 4.82
CA LEU A 93 14.39 -5.29 4.15
C LEU A 93 14.60 -4.27 3.01
N TYR A 94 15.52 -3.32 3.19
CA TYR A 94 15.88 -2.38 2.15
C TYR A 94 16.52 -3.07 0.95
N ALA A 95 17.36 -4.09 1.14
CA ALA A 95 17.97 -4.85 0.06
C ALA A 95 16.93 -5.51 -0.87
N THR A 96 15.80 -5.96 -0.32
CA THR A 96 14.70 -6.58 -1.08
C THR A 96 13.72 -5.57 -1.66
N LEU A 97 13.39 -4.50 -0.93
CA LEU A 97 12.37 -3.53 -1.30
C LEU A 97 12.90 -2.25 -1.95
N GLY A 98 14.22 -2.03 -1.95
CA GLY A 98 14.84 -0.77 -2.39
C GLY A 98 14.48 -0.33 -3.80
N LEU A 99 14.28 -1.29 -4.74
CA LEU A 99 13.82 -1.00 -6.09
C LEU A 99 12.33 -0.59 -6.16
N PHE A 100 11.52 -0.99 -5.17
CA PHE A 100 10.09 -0.75 -5.16
C PHE A 100 9.69 0.49 -4.35
N ILE A 101 10.57 0.99 -3.46
CA ILE A 101 10.29 2.19 -2.66
C ILE A 101 10.06 3.43 -3.55
N PRO A 102 10.85 3.71 -4.60
CA PRO A 102 10.57 4.82 -5.50
C PRO A 102 9.21 4.75 -6.21
N LEU A 103 8.65 3.53 -6.37
CA LEU A 103 7.31 3.36 -6.94
C LEU A 103 6.19 3.90 -6.05
N ILE A 104 6.47 4.16 -4.76
CA ILE A 104 5.49 4.81 -3.86
C ILE A 104 5.18 6.23 -4.34
N VAL A 105 6.13 6.93 -4.97
CA VAL A 105 5.95 8.30 -5.48
C VAL A 105 4.82 8.37 -6.50
N VAL A 106 4.77 7.40 -7.41
CA VAL A 106 3.76 7.32 -8.48
C VAL A 106 2.62 6.35 -8.16
N ASN A 107 2.52 5.92 -6.91
CA ASN A 107 1.47 5.00 -6.49
C ASN A 107 0.10 5.66 -6.61
N CYS A 108 -0.80 4.99 -7.34
CA CYS A 108 -2.17 5.48 -7.58
C CYS A 108 -2.95 5.71 -6.27
N ILE A 109 -2.64 5.00 -5.19
CA ILE A 109 -3.28 5.21 -3.89
C ILE A 109 -2.88 6.57 -3.32
N VAL A 110 -1.58 6.87 -3.29
CA VAL A 110 -1.05 8.10 -2.68
C VAL A 110 -1.52 9.32 -3.46
N LEU A 111 -1.36 9.31 -4.79
CA LEU A 111 -1.83 10.39 -5.66
C LEU A 111 -3.36 10.50 -5.66
N GLY A 112 -4.07 9.38 -5.70
CA GLY A 112 -5.53 9.36 -5.68
C GLY A 112 -6.11 9.94 -4.40
N ARG A 113 -5.52 9.64 -3.23
CA ARG A 113 -5.99 10.21 -1.94
C ARG A 113 -5.57 11.66 -1.76
N ALA A 114 -4.40 12.05 -2.26
CA ALA A 114 -3.95 13.43 -2.27
C ALA A 114 -4.95 14.34 -2.98
N GLU A 115 -5.41 13.95 -4.16
CA GLU A 115 -6.34 14.74 -4.97
C GLU A 115 -7.79 14.58 -4.50
N ALA A 116 -8.25 13.37 -4.21
CA ALA A 116 -9.65 13.12 -3.89
C ALA A 116 -10.04 13.56 -2.49
N PHE A 117 -9.13 13.47 -1.50
CA PHE A 117 -9.44 13.69 -0.10
C PHE A 117 -8.61 14.81 0.54
N ALA A 118 -7.28 14.75 0.50
CA ALA A 118 -6.42 15.69 1.23
C ALA A 118 -6.58 17.14 0.76
N ASN A 119 -6.78 17.34 -0.53
CA ASN A 119 -7.02 18.66 -1.12
C ASN A 119 -8.29 19.38 -0.64
N LYS A 120 -9.28 18.63 -0.12
CA LYS A 120 -10.62 19.16 0.22
C LYS A 120 -10.95 19.13 1.70
N ASN A 121 -10.17 18.46 2.51
CA ASN A 121 -10.45 18.20 3.91
C ASN A 121 -9.36 18.80 4.82
N SER A 122 -9.67 18.84 6.13
CA SER A 122 -8.75 19.34 7.15
C SER A 122 -7.52 18.41 7.31
N ILE A 123 -6.43 18.95 7.84
CA ILE A 123 -5.16 18.25 8.08
C ILE A 123 -5.38 16.99 8.93
N LEU A 124 -6.19 17.10 10.00
CA LEU A 124 -6.48 15.98 10.89
C LEU A 124 -7.30 14.87 10.22
N ASP A 125 -8.30 15.24 9.43
CA ASP A 125 -9.13 14.27 8.72
C ASP A 125 -8.32 13.58 7.62
N SER A 126 -7.41 14.30 6.97
CA SER A 126 -6.48 13.78 5.95
C SER A 126 -5.47 12.80 6.55
N ALA A 127 -4.99 13.04 7.78
CA ALA A 127 -4.13 12.11 8.50
C ALA A 127 -4.89 10.82 8.88
N LEU A 128 -6.11 10.93 9.40
CA LEU A 128 -6.94 9.78 9.75
C LEU A 128 -7.32 8.93 8.52
N ASP A 129 -7.59 9.58 7.40
CA ASP A 129 -7.80 8.91 6.12
C ASP A 129 -6.54 8.14 5.68
N GLY A 130 -5.38 8.77 5.78
CA GLY A 130 -4.08 8.13 5.49
C GLY A 130 -3.84 6.88 6.34
N ILE A 131 -4.19 6.91 7.62
CA ILE A 131 -4.11 5.74 8.51
C ILE A 131 -5.09 4.65 8.05
N GLY A 132 -6.35 4.99 7.80
CA GLY A 132 -7.39 4.03 7.40
C GLY A 132 -7.07 3.31 6.08
N ILE A 133 -6.71 4.07 5.07
CA ILE A 133 -6.35 3.55 3.73
C ILE A 133 -5.00 2.80 3.80
N GLY A 134 -4.02 3.33 4.52
CA GLY A 134 -2.71 2.69 4.70
C GLY A 134 -2.79 1.35 5.42
N LEU A 135 -3.60 1.24 6.47
CA LEU A 135 -3.88 -0.04 7.15
C LEU A 135 -4.61 -1.01 6.22
N GLY A 136 -5.64 -0.55 5.50
CA GLY A 136 -6.34 -1.37 4.52
C GLY A 136 -5.40 -1.92 3.45
N PHE A 137 -4.48 -1.11 2.97
CA PHE A 137 -3.47 -1.51 2.00
C PHE A 137 -2.47 -2.53 2.58
N THR A 138 -1.95 -2.28 3.78
CA THR A 138 -1.02 -3.18 4.46
C THR A 138 -1.63 -4.56 4.68
N ILE A 139 -2.87 -4.62 5.16
CA ILE A 139 -3.60 -5.88 5.36
C ILE A 139 -3.77 -6.62 4.04
N SER A 140 -4.14 -5.91 2.98
CA SER A 140 -4.33 -6.51 1.66
C SER A 140 -3.03 -7.07 1.08
N LEU A 141 -1.92 -6.32 1.15
CA LEU A 141 -0.60 -6.77 0.70
C LEU A 141 -0.12 -7.98 1.49
N THR A 142 -0.29 -7.96 2.80
CA THR A 142 0.11 -9.08 3.67
C THR A 142 -0.70 -10.33 3.38
N ALA A 143 -2.01 -10.20 3.16
CA ALA A 143 -2.88 -11.33 2.81
C ALA A 143 -2.50 -11.94 1.45
N ILE A 144 -2.24 -11.11 0.44
CA ILE A 144 -1.79 -11.59 -0.88
C ILE A 144 -0.41 -12.25 -0.77
N GLY A 145 0.53 -11.61 -0.06
CA GLY A 145 1.88 -12.13 0.17
C GLY A 145 1.86 -13.47 0.91
N PHE A 146 1.03 -13.59 1.94
CA PHE A 146 0.86 -14.83 2.69
C PHE A 146 0.33 -15.98 1.80
N MET A 147 -0.69 -15.72 0.99
CA MET A 147 -1.24 -16.73 0.08
C MET A 147 -0.23 -17.14 -1.00
N ARG A 148 0.53 -16.18 -1.52
CA ARG A 148 1.57 -16.48 -2.54
C ARG A 148 2.75 -17.24 -1.94
N GLU A 149 3.20 -16.88 -0.74
CA GLU A 149 4.26 -17.57 -0.02
C GLU A 149 3.85 -19.01 0.33
N LEU A 150 2.59 -19.19 0.76
CA LEU A 150 2.04 -20.50 1.07
C LEU A 150 1.93 -21.42 -0.15
N LEU A 151 1.51 -20.89 -1.31
CA LEU A 151 1.31 -21.68 -2.54
C LEU A 151 2.60 -21.83 -3.36
N GLY A 152 3.51 -20.86 -3.27
CA GLY A 152 4.75 -20.82 -4.06
C GLY A 152 5.91 -21.56 -3.40
N ASP A 153 6.19 -21.28 -2.14
CA ASP A 153 7.35 -21.82 -1.42
C ASP A 153 6.99 -22.80 -0.30
N LEU A 154 5.68 -23.02 -0.03
CA LEU A 154 5.19 -23.78 1.12
C LEU A 154 5.82 -23.31 2.43
N ALA A 155 6.10 -22.01 2.53
CA ALA A 155 6.69 -21.34 3.66
C ALA A 155 5.66 -20.42 4.35
N ILE A 156 5.87 -20.14 5.62
CA ILE A 156 5.11 -19.17 6.39
C ILE A 156 6.10 -18.22 7.05
N PHE A 157 6.04 -16.93 6.71
CA PHE A 157 6.94 -15.89 7.22
C PHE A 157 8.44 -16.25 7.10
N GLY A 158 8.85 -16.79 5.94
CA GLY A 158 10.23 -17.15 5.67
C GLY A 158 10.70 -18.50 6.24
N ASN A 159 9.86 -19.21 7.02
CA ASN A 159 10.16 -20.55 7.51
C ASN A 159 9.52 -21.60 6.62
N LYS A 160 10.33 -22.44 5.97
CA LYS A 160 9.85 -23.56 5.15
C LYS A 160 9.14 -24.59 6.03
N LEU A 161 7.88 -24.91 5.73
CA LEU A 161 7.12 -25.96 6.40
C LEU A 161 7.45 -27.34 5.85
N ILE A 162 7.70 -27.45 4.56
CA ILE A 162 7.94 -28.70 3.85
C ILE A 162 9.05 -28.46 2.82
N ASP A 163 10.05 -29.35 2.75
CA ASP A 163 11.08 -29.36 1.73
C ASP A 163 10.53 -29.95 0.42
N ALA A 164 9.49 -29.36 -0.13
CA ALA A 164 8.94 -29.67 -1.44
C ALA A 164 9.01 -28.44 -2.32
N ASP A 165 9.33 -28.63 -3.59
CA ASP A 165 9.31 -27.57 -4.58
C ASP A 165 7.87 -27.13 -4.82
N GLY A 166 7.53 -25.91 -4.40
CA GLY A 166 6.22 -25.30 -4.63
C GLY A 166 6.01 -24.95 -6.10
N MET A 167 4.83 -24.44 -6.42
CA MET A 167 4.50 -24.04 -7.78
C MET A 167 5.11 -22.66 -8.10
N ILE A 168 6.22 -22.63 -8.84
CA ILE A 168 6.91 -21.42 -9.30
C ILE A 168 5.95 -20.41 -9.98
N ALA A 169 4.88 -20.91 -10.61
CA ALA A 169 3.87 -20.08 -11.24
C ALA A 169 3.21 -19.06 -10.29
N PHE A 170 3.10 -19.35 -8.99
CA PHE A 170 2.51 -18.43 -8.00
C PHE A 170 3.51 -17.40 -7.48
N ILE A 171 4.81 -17.65 -7.59
CA ILE A 171 5.87 -16.69 -7.29
C ILE A 171 5.93 -15.61 -8.37
N LEU A 172 5.67 -15.98 -9.62
CA LEU A 172 5.67 -15.10 -10.78
C LEU A 172 4.42 -14.16 -10.79
N ALA A 173 4.51 -13.08 -11.57
CA ALA A 173 3.43 -12.08 -11.68
C ALA A 173 2.06 -12.67 -12.10
N PRO A 174 1.94 -13.65 -13.02
CA PRO A 174 0.66 -14.27 -13.34
C PRO A 174 -0.05 -14.89 -12.14
N GLY A 175 0.71 -15.54 -11.25
CA GLY A 175 0.15 -16.12 -10.02
C GLY A 175 -0.37 -15.07 -9.05
N ALA A 176 0.26 -13.89 -8.99
CA ALA A 176 -0.23 -12.78 -8.20
C ALA A 176 -1.63 -12.31 -8.64
N PHE A 177 -1.90 -12.27 -9.95
CA PHE A 177 -3.22 -11.92 -10.48
C PHE A 177 -4.28 -12.97 -10.12
N LEU A 178 -3.95 -14.27 -10.19
CA LEU A 178 -4.86 -15.34 -9.81
C LEU A 178 -5.23 -15.28 -8.33
N VAL A 179 -4.23 -15.13 -7.46
CA VAL A 179 -4.45 -14.99 -6.01
C VAL A 179 -5.26 -13.74 -5.70
N LEU A 180 -4.95 -12.61 -6.34
CA LEU A 180 -5.69 -11.36 -6.17
C LEU A 180 -7.15 -11.53 -6.57
N GLY A 181 -7.42 -12.10 -7.76
CA GLY A 181 -8.79 -12.34 -8.25
C GLY A 181 -9.60 -13.21 -7.29
N TYR A 182 -9.00 -14.28 -6.78
CA TYR A 182 -9.64 -15.15 -5.80
C TYR A 182 -9.96 -14.44 -4.49
N LEU A 183 -8.99 -13.67 -3.95
CA LEU A 183 -9.19 -12.89 -2.72
C LEU A 183 -10.22 -11.77 -2.90
N MET A 184 -10.29 -11.13 -4.08
CA MET A 184 -11.32 -10.13 -4.37
C MET A 184 -12.73 -10.74 -4.33
N VAL A 185 -12.93 -11.92 -4.94
CA VAL A 185 -14.22 -12.62 -4.90
C VAL A 185 -14.58 -12.97 -3.46
N LEU A 186 -13.63 -13.50 -2.70
CA LEU A 186 -13.83 -13.85 -1.30
C LEU A 186 -14.21 -12.63 -0.45
N PHE A 187 -13.48 -11.53 -0.61
CA PHE A 187 -13.73 -10.28 0.11
C PHE A 187 -15.10 -9.69 -0.22
N ASN A 188 -15.47 -9.67 -1.50
CA ASN A 188 -16.78 -9.18 -1.93
C ASN A 188 -17.93 -10.07 -1.41
N LYS A 189 -17.73 -11.39 -1.35
CA LYS A 189 -18.73 -12.31 -0.79
C LYS A 189 -18.92 -12.09 0.73
N ILE A 190 -17.84 -11.81 1.46
CA ILE A 190 -17.91 -11.49 2.90
C ILE A 190 -18.62 -10.15 3.12
N LYS A 191 -18.34 -9.16 2.27
CA LYS A 191 -18.94 -7.82 2.35
C LYS A 191 -20.43 -7.80 1.96
N ALA A 192 -20.85 -8.71 1.10
CA ALA A 192 -22.25 -8.81 0.64
C ALA A 192 -23.17 -9.54 1.64
N LYS A 193 -22.61 -10.20 2.66
CA LYS A 193 -23.37 -10.88 3.72
C LYS A 193 -23.47 -9.97 4.95
#